data_42194fed049d6c83f55c97e273574316
#
_entry.id   42194fed049d6c83f55c97e273574316
#
_cell.length_a   1.000
_cell.length_b   1.000
_cell.length_c   1.000
_cell.angle_alpha   90.00
_cell.angle_beta   90.00
_cell.angle_gamma   90.00
#
_symmetry.space_group_name_H-M   'P 1'
#
loop_
_entity.id
_entity.type
_entity.pdbx_description
1 polymer ?
#
loop_
_entity_poly.entity_id
_entity_poly.type
_entity_poly.pdbx_seq_one_letter_code
_entity_poly.pdbx_strand_id
1 'polypeptide(L)'
;MIRFVTRLLAVALFCVLVLPSQAQPLIVPEPGDRDTCPVCGMFVARYPEWIATVVYKDGHAHHFDGAKDLFKYLLELARWAPGHRTEDITTIAVTDYYVVQRIDARAAWYVIGSDMLGPMGHELIPHATEAEAQEFLRDHKGVRVLRFGDVTLDLLRKLDAGRFD
;
A
#
# COMPACT_ATOMS: atom_id res chain seq x y z
N MET A 1 -21.66 -62.53 35.39
CA MET A 1 -22.26 -61.20 35.25
C MET A 1 -21.12 -60.21 34.98
N ILE A 2 -20.86 -59.91 33.71
CA ILE A 2 -19.78 -59.02 33.28
C ILE A 2 -20.47 -57.71 32.78
N ARG A 3 -20.19 -56.62 33.49
CA ARG A 3 -20.69 -55.28 33.09
C ARG A 3 -19.70 -54.65 32.11
N PHE A 4 -20.10 -54.54 30.85
CA PHE A 4 -19.40 -53.72 29.84
C PHE A 4 -19.72 -52.25 30.10
N VAL A 5 -18.69 -51.49 30.47
CA VAL A 5 -18.73 -50.01 30.55
C VAL A 5 -18.26 -49.46 29.21
N THR A 6 -19.20 -49.03 28.39
CA THR A 6 -18.92 -48.35 27.12
C THR A 6 -18.51 -46.90 27.40
N ARG A 7 -17.24 -46.55 27.24
CA ARG A 7 -16.75 -45.16 27.29
C ARG A 7 -17.00 -44.53 25.92
N LEU A 8 -17.96 -43.63 25.84
CA LEU A 8 -18.14 -42.70 24.71
C LEU A 8 -17.06 -41.59 24.82
N LEU A 9 -16.06 -41.62 23.95
CA LEU A 9 -15.18 -40.49 23.72
C LEU A 9 -15.91 -39.48 22.82
N ALA A 10 -16.36 -38.35 23.39
CA ALA A 10 -16.84 -37.21 22.64
C ALA A 10 -15.59 -36.41 22.14
N VAL A 11 -15.28 -36.56 20.87
CA VAL A 11 -14.28 -35.72 20.20
C VAL A 11 -14.95 -34.36 19.85
N ALA A 12 -14.71 -33.35 20.68
CA ALA A 12 -15.15 -32.00 20.37
C ALA A 12 -14.22 -31.42 19.28
N LEU A 13 -14.73 -31.38 18.05
CA LEU A 13 -14.05 -30.73 16.91
C LEU A 13 -14.11 -29.22 17.10
N PHE A 14 -13.02 -28.64 17.61
CA PHE A 14 -12.88 -27.19 17.77
C PHE A 14 -12.61 -26.58 16.39
N CYS A 15 -13.66 -26.15 15.71
CA CYS A 15 -13.54 -25.42 14.45
C CYS A 15 -13.04 -24.01 14.76
N VAL A 16 -11.74 -23.75 14.62
CA VAL A 16 -11.17 -22.41 14.73
C VAL A 16 -11.60 -21.63 13.49
N LEU A 17 -12.59 -20.76 13.66
CA LEU A 17 -12.98 -19.78 12.66
C LEU A 17 -11.85 -18.75 12.54
N VAL A 18 -10.99 -18.91 11.52
CA VAL A 18 -10.04 -17.89 11.12
C VAL A 18 -10.82 -16.77 10.42
N LEU A 19 -11.17 -15.74 11.18
CA LEU A 19 -11.75 -14.52 10.60
C LEU A 19 -10.68 -13.84 9.74
N PRO A 20 -11.01 -13.40 8.51
CA PRO A 20 -10.08 -12.60 7.71
C PRO A 20 -9.74 -11.32 8.48
N SER A 21 -8.45 -11.10 8.71
CA SER A 21 -7.95 -9.85 9.29
C SER A 21 -8.16 -8.74 8.25
N GLN A 22 -9.21 -7.96 8.43
CA GLN A 22 -9.39 -6.75 7.64
C GLN A 22 -8.39 -5.69 8.16
N ALA A 23 -7.56 -5.17 7.25
CA ALA A 23 -6.71 -4.04 7.59
C ALA A 23 -7.58 -2.87 8.00
N GLN A 24 -7.34 -2.34 9.21
CA GLN A 24 -8.09 -1.16 9.68
C GLN A 24 -7.67 0.07 8.88
N PRO A 25 -8.62 0.95 8.52
CA PRO A 25 -8.30 2.20 7.84
C PRO A 25 -7.32 3.04 8.67
N LEU A 26 -6.26 3.50 8.03
CA LEU A 26 -5.27 4.34 8.66
C LEU A 26 -5.72 5.80 8.58
N ILE A 27 -5.89 6.45 9.74
CA ILE A 27 -6.28 7.86 9.81
C ILE A 27 -5.00 8.70 9.66
N VAL A 28 -4.93 9.47 8.58
CA VAL A 28 -3.84 10.43 8.29
C VAL A 28 -4.45 11.77 7.88
N PRO A 29 -3.69 12.89 7.95
CA PRO A 29 -4.14 14.16 7.40
C PRO A 29 -4.54 14.03 5.93
N GLU A 30 -5.63 14.69 5.52
CA GLU A 30 -6.03 14.77 4.12
C GLU A 30 -5.39 16.01 3.48
N PRO A 31 -5.03 15.95 2.18
CA PRO A 31 -4.50 17.11 1.48
C PRO A 31 -5.57 18.18 1.29
N GLY A 32 -5.17 19.43 1.46
CA GLY A 32 -5.98 20.59 1.07
C GLY A 32 -5.96 20.80 -0.46
N ASP A 33 -6.88 21.62 -0.97
CA ASP A 33 -7.06 21.87 -2.42
C ASP A 33 -5.80 22.43 -3.12
N ARG A 34 -4.88 23.04 -2.35
CA ARG A 34 -3.64 23.64 -2.87
C ARG A 34 -2.39 22.84 -2.57
N ASP A 35 -2.52 21.71 -1.91
CA ASP A 35 -1.36 20.86 -1.61
C ASP A 35 -0.89 20.17 -2.90
N THR A 36 0.42 20.31 -3.13
CA THR A 36 1.09 19.75 -4.30
C THR A 36 2.01 18.61 -3.92
N CYS A 37 2.10 17.61 -4.79
CA CYS A 37 3.08 16.54 -4.70
C CYS A 37 4.50 17.14 -4.75
N PRO A 38 5.37 16.90 -3.75
CA PRO A 38 6.71 17.48 -3.73
C PRO A 38 7.64 16.94 -4.82
N VAL A 39 7.25 15.85 -5.51
CA VAL A 39 8.05 15.22 -6.56
C VAL A 39 7.66 15.73 -7.95
N CYS A 40 6.36 15.79 -8.27
CA CYS A 40 5.89 16.15 -9.61
C CYS A 40 5.15 17.50 -9.68
N GLY A 41 4.75 18.09 -8.53
CA GLY A 41 4.08 19.39 -8.47
C GLY A 41 2.56 19.36 -8.77
N MET A 42 1.97 18.18 -8.98
CA MET A 42 0.52 18.06 -9.22
C MET A 42 -0.28 18.34 -7.95
N PHE A 43 -1.49 18.93 -8.11
CA PHE A 43 -2.43 19.11 -7.00
C PHE A 43 -3.02 17.78 -6.57
N VAL A 44 -2.66 17.32 -5.38
CA VAL A 44 -2.92 15.96 -4.92
C VAL A 44 -4.40 15.71 -4.68
N ALA A 45 -5.14 16.68 -4.13
CA ALA A 45 -6.56 16.55 -3.83
C ALA A 45 -7.44 16.25 -5.07
N ARG A 46 -6.90 16.42 -6.29
CA ARG A 46 -7.62 16.09 -7.55
C ARG A 46 -7.65 14.59 -7.86
N TYR A 47 -6.87 13.79 -7.15
CA TYR A 47 -6.70 12.36 -7.40
C TYR A 47 -6.92 11.54 -6.12
N PRO A 48 -8.12 11.62 -5.50
CA PRO A 48 -8.38 11.06 -4.18
C PRO A 48 -8.14 9.55 -4.10
N GLU A 49 -8.30 8.81 -5.20
CA GLU A 49 -8.08 7.37 -5.28
C GLU A 49 -6.58 7.01 -5.26
N TRP A 50 -5.70 7.98 -5.50
CA TRP A 50 -4.25 7.78 -5.65
C TRP A 50 -3.44 8.33 -4.49
N ILE A 51 -4.05 9.09 -3.58
CA ILE A 51 -3.33 9.79 -2.53
C ILE A 51 -2.44 8.85 -1.73
N ALA A 52 -1.16 9.21 -1.65
CA ALA A 52 -0.23 8.66 -0.68
C ALA A 52 0.24 9.77 0.26
N THR A 53 0.61 9.43 1.51
CA THR A 53 0.93 10.42 2.54
C THR A 53 2.09 9.95 3.42
N VAL A 54 3.02 10.87 3.69
CA VAL A 54 4.04 10.74 4.73
C VAL A 54 3.70 11.71 5.86
N VAL A 55 3.68 11.23 7.09
CA VAL A 55 3.46 12.04 8.29
C VAL A 55 4.71 12.03 9.15
N TYR A 56 5.13 13.20 9.63
CA TYR A 56 6.28 13.39 10.48
C TYR A 56 5.90 13.52 11.95
N LYS A 57 6.87 13.38 12.85
CA LYS A 57 6.69 13.48 14.32
C LYS A 57 6.08 14.80 14.80
N ASP A 58 6.34 15.87 14.10
CA ASP A 58 5.80 17.20 14.37
C ASP A 58 4.37 17.42 13.87
N GLY A 59 3.77 16.39 13.25
CA GLY A 59 2.44 16.43 12.64
C GLY A 59 2.41 16.99 11.23
N HIS A 60 3.55 17.46 10.68
CA HIS A 60 3.64 17.86 9.28
C HIS A 60 3.41 16.66 8.36
N ALA A 61 2.76 16.88 7.22
CA ALA A 61 2.51 15.83 6.24
C ALA A 61 2.88 16.29 4.83
N HIS A 62 3.41 15.35 4.04
CA HIS A 62 3.54 15.49 2.59
C HIS A 62 2.62 14.51 1.89
N HIS A 63 1.94 14.98 0.84
CA HIS A 63 0.99 14.20 0.07
C HIS A 63 1.47 14.01 -1.36
N PHE A 64 1.12 12.88 -1.97
CA PHE A 64 1.54 12.47 -3.30
C PHE A 64 0.31 12.02 -4.10
N ASP A 65 0.34 12.23 -5.39
CA ASP A 65 -0.69 11.82 -6.35
C ASP A 65 -0.54 10.38 -6.84
N GLY A 66 0.33 9.60 -6.20
CA GLY A 66 0.54 8.17 -6.43
C GLY A 66 1.62 7.57 -5.54
N ALA A 67 1.58 6.26 -5.41
CA ALA A 67 2.59 5.51 -4.63
C ALA A 67 3.99 5.61 -5.26
N LYS A 68 4.09 5.72 -6.59
CA LYS A 68 5.37 5.86 -7.29
C LYS A 68 6.15 7.09 -6.81
N ASP A 69 5.51 8.24 -6.72
CA ASP A 69 6.15 9.46 -6.28
C ASP A 69 6.42 9.47 -4.77
N LEU A 70 5.56 8.84 -3.96
CA LEU A 70 5.86 8.54 -2.56
C LEU A 70 7.19 7.76 -2.43
N PHE A 71 7.38 6.70 -3.21
CA PHE A 71 8.62 5.91 -3.16
C PHE A 71 9.84 6.68 -3.67
N LYS A 72 9.72 7.49 -4.73
CA LYS A 72 10.80 8.40 -5.16
C LYS A 72 11.20 9.34 -4.03
N TYR A 73 10.22 9.92 -3.35
CA TYR A 73 10.44 10.79 -2.21
C TYR A 73 11.18 10.10 -1.07
N LEU A 74 10.75 8.92 -0.65
CA LEU A 74 11.35 8.16 0.45
C LEU A 74 12.79 7.73 0.14
N LEU A 75 13.04 7.28 -1.09
CA LEU A 75 14.35 6.78 -1.52
C LEU A 75 15.37 7.89 -1.80
N GLU A 76 14.92 9.12 -2.06
CA GLU A 76 15.75 10.29 -2.27
C GLU A 76 15.38 11.44 -1.31
N LEU A 77 15.08 11.13 -0.04
CA LEU A 77 14.51 12.07 0.93
C LEU A 77 15.32 13.39 1.03
N ALA A 78 16.64 13.30 1.03
CA ALA A 78 17.51 14.49 1.10
C ALA A 78 17.33 15.44 -0.11
N ARG A 79 16.89 14.91 -1.25
CA ARG A 79 16.59 15.69 -2.46
C ARG A 79 15.26 16.42 -2.37
N TRP A 80 14.22 15.70 -1.92
CA TRP A 80 12.84 16.17 -1.98
C TRP A 80 12.39 16.91 -0.72
N ALA A 81 13.03 16.62 0.42
CA ALA A 81 12.74 17.23 1.71
C ALA A 81 14.04 17.53 2.47
N PRO A 82 14.85 18.50 2.01
CA PRO A 82 16.05 18.91 2.71
C PRO A 82 15.76 19.28 4.17
N GLY A 83 16.49 18.69 5.12
CA GLY A 83 16.31 18.91 6.56
C GLY A 83 15.40 17.89 7.26
N HIS A 84 14.64 17.09 6.54
CA HIS A 84 13.91 15.94 7.12
C HIS A 84 14.75 14.67 7.10
N ARG A 85 14.49 13.80 8.07
CA ARG A 85 15.19 12.52 8.22
C ARG A 85 14.17 11.39 8.25
N THR A 86 14.57 10.20 7.79
CA THR A 86 13.72 9.00 7.78
C THR A 86 13.21 8.64 9.18
N GLU A 87 14.04 8.87 10.21
CA GLU A 87 13.68 8.61 11.61
C GLU A 87 12.56 9.52 12.14
N ASP A 88 12.29 10.63 11.47
CA ASP A 88 11.24 11.57 11.85
C ASP A 88 9.89 11.21 11.21
N ILE A 89 9.86 10.25 10.29
CA ILE A 89 8.64 9.74 9.67
C ILE A 89 7.95 8.77 10.64
N THR A 90 6.72 9.09 11.02
CA THR A 90 5.88 8.28 11.90
C THR A 90 4.94 7.36 11.14
N THR A 91 4.39 7.85 10.03
CA THR A 91 3.38 7.13 9.25
C THR A 91 3.65 7.28 7.75
N ILE A 92 3.48 6.20 7.03
CA ILE A 92 3.47 6.19 5.56
C ILE A 92 2.19 5.48 5.13
N ALA A 93 1.32 6.19 4.42
CA ALA A 93 0.04 5.68 3.94
C ALA A 93 -0.04 5.69 2.42
N VAL A 94 -0.75 4.70 1.88
CA VAL A 94 -1.18 4.65 0.48
C VAL A 94 -2.67 4.36 0.41
N THR A 95 -3.30 4.63 -0.72
CA THR A 95 -4.73 4.31 -0.91
C THR A 95 -4.87 2.92 -1.51
N ASP A 96 -5.60 2.04 -0.82
CA ASP A 96 -6.00 0.75 -1.35
C ASP A 96 -6.88 0.91 -2.59
N TYR A 97 -6.59 0.14 -3.65
CA TYR A 97 -7.25 0.28 -4.94
C TYR A 97 -8.75 -0.06 -4.89
N TYR A 98 -9.15 -1.13 -4.18
CA TYR A 98 -10.53 -1.60 -4.22
C TYR A 98 -11.46 -0.84 -3.28
N VAL A 99 -10.99 -0.53 -2.07
CA VAL A 99 -11.84 0.08 -1.04
C VAL A 99 -11.63 1.60 -0.90
N VAL A 100 -10.63 2.16 -1.60
CA VAL A 100 -10.29 3.60 -1.60
C VAL A 100 -10.09 4.13 -0.17
N GLN A 101 -9.38 3.35 0.66
CA GLN A 101 -9.04 3.71 2.04
C GLN A 101 -7.54 3.79 2.23
N ARG A 102 -7.09 4.61 3.19
CA ARG A 102 -5.68 4.70 3.55
C ARG A 102 -5.26 3.46 4.32
N ILE A 103 -4.19 2.82 3.88
CA ILE A 103 -3.56 1.66 4.50
C ILE A 103 -2.08 1.93 4.76
N ASP A 104 -1.46 1.18 5.67
CA ASP A 104 -0.02 1.29 5.92
C ASP A 104 0.77 0.83 4.70
N ALA A 105 1.54 1.75 4.13
CA ALA A 105 2.36 1.49 2.96
C ALA A 105 3.37 0.36 3.15
N ARG A 106 3.91 0.19 4.36
CA ARG A 106 4.88 -0.88 4.66
C ARG A 106 4.24 -2.27 4.68
N ALA A 107 2.96 -2.33 5.03
CA ALA A 107 2.18 -3.59 5.07
C ALA A 107 1.51 -3.91 3.73
N ALA A 108 1.35 -2.92 2.85
CA ALA A 108 0.68 -3.07 1.56
C ALA A 108 1.41 -4.01 0.59
N TRP A 109 0.64 -4.51 -0.36
CA TRP A 109 1.08 -5.23 -1.55
C TRP A 109 0.93 -4.31 -2.76
N TYR A 110 1.87 -4.35 -3.70
CA TYR A 110 1.89 -3.45 -4.85
C TYR A 110 1.91 -4.24 -6.15
N VAL A 111 1.03 -3.91 -7.09
CA VAL A 111 1.07 -4.49 -8.44
C VAL A 111 1.65 -3.46 -9.41
N ILE A 112 2.56 -3.90 -10.28
CA ILE A 112 3.12 -3.10 -11.37
C ILE A 112 2.84 -3.73 -12.73
N GLY A 113 2.89 -2.91 -13.78
CA GLY A 113 2.75 -3.35 -15.17
C GLY A 113 1.32 -3.65 -15.59
N SER A 114 0.33 -3.18 -14.82
CA SER A 114 -1.08 -3.32 -15.14
C SER A 114 -1.52 -2.38 -16.27
N ASP A 115 -2.72 -2.61 -16.80
CA ASP A 115 -3.40 -1.71 -17.75
C ASP A 115 -4.04 -0.49 -17.06
N MET A 116 -4.04 -0.45 -15.72
CA MET A 116 -4.45 0.72 -14.94
C MET A 116 -3.31 1.72 -14.83
N LEU A 117 -3.61 2.96 -15.23
CA LEU A 117 -2.65 4.07 -15.16
C LEU A 117 -3.07 5.07 -14.08
N GLY A 118 -2.12 5.49 -13.28
CA GLY A 118 -2.28 6.58 -12.33
C GLY A 118 -2.12 7.96 -12.99
N PRO A 119 -2.17 9.05 -12.21
CA PRO A 119 -2.01 10.42 -12.71
C PRO A 119 -0.71 10.65 -13.49
N MET A 120 0.36 9.95 -13.13
CA MET A 120 1.68 10.02 -13.76
C MET A 120 2.02 8.78 -14.61
N GLY A 121 0.99 8.12 -15.22
CA GLY A 121 1.17 6.94 -16.06
C GLY A 121 1.29 5.63 -15.27
N HIS A 122 2.24 4.76 -15.64
CA HIS A 122 2.42 3.49 -14.91
C HIS A 122 2.73 3.73 -13.43
N GLU A 123 2.07 2.94 -12.57
CA GLU A 123 2.03 3.16 -11.13
C GLU A 123 2.29 1.87 -10.34
N LEU A 124 2.58 2.01 -9.05
CA LEU A 124 2.52 0.92 -8.08
C LEU A 124 1.10 0.93 -7.51
N ILE A 125 0.29 -0.08 -7.82
CA ILE A 125 -1.11 -0.15 -7.39
C ILE A 125 -1.19 -0.84 -6.03
N PRO A 126 -1.58 -0.13 -4.94
CA PRO A 126 -1.58 -0.69 -3.60
C PRO A 126 -2.81 -1.53 -3.31
N HIS A 127 -2.62 -2.62 -2.55
CA HIS A 127 -3.66 -3.50 -2.04
C HIS A 127 -3.41 -3.83 -0.58
N ALA A 128 -4.47 -3.98 0.21
CA ALA A 128 -4.38 -4.31 1.63
C ALA A 128 -3.91 -5.75 1.85
N THR A 129 -4.29 -6.68 0.96
CA THR A 129 -4.00 -8.11 1.08
C THR A 129 -3.29 -8.67 -0.16
N GLU A 130 -2.56 -9.78 0.04
CA GLU A 130 -1.94 -10.51 -1.07
C GLU A 130 -3.00 -11.06 -2.03
N ALA A 131 -4.13 -11.52 -1.49
CA ALA A 131 -5.21 -12.08 -2.29
C ALA A 131 -5.77 -11.05 -3.28
N GLU A 132 -6.02 -9.82 -2.83
CA GLU A 132 -6.46 -8.71 -3.67
C GLU A 132 -5.40 -8.34 -4.72
N ALA A 133 -4.12 -8.27 -4.33
CA ALA A 133 -3.04 -8.00 -5.27
C ALA A 133 -2.92 -9.07 -6.37
N GLN A 134 -3.11 -10.34 -6.01
CA GLN A 134 -3.11 -11.45 -6.97
C GLN A 134 -4.36 -11.45 -7.87
N GLU A 135 -5.52 -11.07 -7.35
CA GLU A 135 -6.74 -10.89 -8.14
C GLU A 135 -6.56 -9.74 -9.14
N PHE A 136 -6.13 -8.57 -8.66
CA PHE A 136 -5.84 -7.41 -9.51
C PHE A 136 -4.80 -7.73 -10.60
N LEU A 137 -3.71 -8.44 -10.26
CA LEU A 137 -2.68 -8.84 -11.21
C LEU A 137 -3.27 -9.64 -12.38
N ARG A 138 -4.20 -10.56 -12.11
CA ARG A 138 -4.87 -11.36 -13.17
C ARG A 138 -5.84 -10.52 -14.00
N ASP A 139 -6.66 -9.70 -13.33
CA ASP A 139 -7.77 -8.98 -13.96
C ASP A 139 -7.29 -7.78 -14.78
N HIS A 140 -6.19 -7.16 -14.35
CA HIS A 140 -5.61 -5.95 -14.94
C HIS A 140 -4.28 -6.20 -15.67
N LYS A 141 -4.00 -7.45 -16.06
CA LYS A 141 -2.77 -7.83 -16.81
C LYS A 141 -1.48 -7.41 -16.10
N GLY A 142 -1.49 -7.37 -14.78
CA GLY A 142 -0.31 -7.00 -14.00
C GLY A 142 0.86 -7.96 -14.24
N VAL A 143 2.07 -7.45 -14.09
CA VAL A 143 3.30 -8.23 -14.38
C VAL A 143 3.91 -8.79 -13.08
N ARG A 144 3.93 -8.00 -12.01
CA ARG A 144 4.58 -8.39 -10.75
C ARG A 144 3.81 -7.87 -9.55
N VAL A 145 3.84 -8.68 -8.47
CA VAL A 145 3.47 -8.26 -7.11
C VAL A 145 4.74 -7.99 -6.31
N LEU A 146 4.77 -6.91 -5.57
CA LEU A 146 5.91 -6.41 -4.82
C LEU A 146 5.51 -6.10 -3.38
N ARG A 147 6.49 -6.12 -2.48
CA ARG A 147 6.38 -5.56 -1.14
C ARG A 147 7.09 -4.21 -1.07
N PHE A 148 6.84 -3.46 -0.02
CA PHE A 148 7.46 -2.15 0.22
C PHE A 148 9.00 -2.18 0.07
N GLY A 149 9.64 -3.21 0.62
CA GLY A 149 11.11 -3.37 0.57
C GLY A 149 11.69 -3.74 -0.80
N ASP A 150 10.84 -4.16 -1.75
CA ASP A 150 11.28 -4.56 -3.09
C ASP A 150 11.39 -3.35 -4.04
N VAL A 151 10.84 -2.19 -3.63
CA VAL A 151 10.81 -0.99 -4.48
C VAL A 151 12.16 -0.29 -4.40
N THR A 152 12.81 -0.13 -5.56
CA THR A 152 14.11 0.52 -5.72
C THR A 152 14.04 1.68 -6.71
N LEU A 153 15.02 2.59 -6.68
CA LEU A 153 15.10 3.67 -7.67
C LEU A 153 15.23 3.13 -9.11
N ASP A 154 15.91 2.00 -9.31
CA ASP A 154 16.02 1.38 -10.64
C ASP A 154 14.66 0.89 -11.12
N LEU A 155 13.90 0.21 -10.26
CA LEU A 155 12.53 -0.20 -10.55
C LEU A 155 11.65 1.01 -10.93
N LEU A 156 11.73 2.11 -10.18
CA LEU A 156 10.92 3.31 -10.46
C LEU A 156 11.29 3.96 -11.80
N ARG A 157 12.58 3.99 -12.17
CA ARG A 157 13.01 4.46 -13.49
C ARG A 157 12.51 3.56 -14.62
N LYS A 158 12.53 2.25 -14.42
CA LYS A 158 11.97 1.27 -15.37
C LYS A 158 10.47 1.48 -15.52
N LEU A 159 9.75 1.66 -14.41
CA LEU A 159 8.32 1.89 -14.40
C LEU A 159 7.94 3.18 -15.16
N ASP A 160 8.69 4.28 -14.95
CA ASP A 160 8.53 5.52 -15.71
C ASP A 160 8.74 5.33 -17.22
N ALA A 161 9.58 4.37 -17.61
CA ALA A 161 9.85 4.02 -19.00
C ALA A 161 8.91 2.91 -19.56
N GLY A 162 7.88 2.50 -18.81
CA GLY A 162 6.96 1.42 -19.20
C GLY A 162 7.62 0.04 -19.24
N ARG A 163 8.64 -0.20 -18.40
CA ARG A 163 9.35 -1.48 -18.29
C ARG A 163 9.11 -2.06 -16.89
N PHE A 164 8.86 -3.36 -16.81
CA PHE A 164 8.39 -4.03 -15.60
C PHE A 164 9.25 -5.24 -15.19
N ASP A 165 10.41 -5.39 -15.84
CA ASP A 165 11.43 -6.43 -15.58
C ASP A 165 12.30 -6.15 -14.35
#